data_e22cb0d1b0c2baca1a86eb80dfbd8c2f
#
_entry.id   e22cb0d1b0c2baca1a86eb80dfbd8c2f
#
_cell.length_a   1.000
_cell.length_b   1.000
_cell.length_c   1.000
_cell.angle_alpha   90.00
_cell.angle_beta   90.00
_cell.angle_gamma   90.00
#
_symmetry.space_group_name_H-M   'P 1'
#
loop_
_entity.id
_entity.type
_entity.pdbx_description
1 polymer ?
#
loop_
_entity_poly.entity_id
_entity_poly.type
_entity_poly.pdbx_seq_one_letter_code
_entity_poly.pdbx_strand_id
1 'polypeptide(L)'
;MIFISCKSIPPCPEELEIGNLGKTINTGMDDHLPVVYGDTLYFTSTREESDDNELVFMSLIIDGKFTYPVIDKSLPINKFQKISSPAFFLNKQTGVQELYFAAINPKTKKGNRDIFVSLDSGNGWSNPVPVAYKISTENYESHPSLSSDGSILLFSSDRTGGIGDVDLYISLRQNDGSWSEPANLGKDINTPKADIAPLIAPDGYLYFASKGFGGDSTYDIIKAEPSKKGSWQKPRKMKPPINTKFDESGPAIWNNMLILSSNRKGGCGGFDIYSFDLCGPVTLEGEILDNESGIPLNGKVELYDNNKNKLYEQEISEDGKFTLPVEVLKTYTIKYNNYCLPNTTLEQDITTPCNDTSSVKLQVIFTLPEEQNMFHTEEFVVPFFVTGYYKPNTSDNLDGLRMKFAYNIIGVADSTKYIEFPGPQYDVYSAQVDEGIDNVIENILKTIEQLSGPCTSGKNDITIHITGYADPRMLSEFSRYFEDDIDDEDFALHINRGDIMTNELLSTLRAYNTYVLLLSKLEDSEEFQNFQDRIKWEIEGKGIDEKPDLSNEMRRRVDIKISINK
;
A
#
# COMPACT_ATOMS: atom_id res chain seq x y z
N MET A 1 -35.25 27.23 -52.21
CA MET A 1 -34.73 25.97 -51.67
C MET A 1 -33.25 26.19 -51.41
N ILE A 2 -32.88 26.58 -50.21
CA ILE A 2 -31.49 26.77 -49.82
C ILE A 2 -30.98 25.37 -49.45
N PHE A 3 -30.12 24.80 -50.30
CA PHE A 3 -29.38 23.57 -49.95
C PHE A 3 -28.34 23.98 -48.91
N ILE A 4 -28.63 23.72 -47.66
CA ILE A 4 -27.62 23.67 -46.62
C ILE A 4 -26.81 22.40 -46.92
N SER A 5 -25.60 22.56 -47.44
CA SER A 5 -24.63 21.49 -47.61
C SER A 5 -24.16 21.09 -46.20
N CYS A 6 -24.73 20.04 -45.65
CA CYS A 6 -24.10 19.39 -44.53
C CYS A 6 -22.73 18.83 -44.98
N LYS A 7 -21.65 19.50 -44.61
CA LYS A 7 -20.31 18.93 -44.72
C LYS A 7 -20.29 17.70 -43.80
N SER A 8 -20.25 16.54 -44.40
CA SER A 8 -20.07 15.32 -43.61
C SER A 8 -18.71 15.36 -42.92
N ILE A 9 -18.68 15.18 -41.60
CA ILE A 9 -17.45 15.06 -40.83
C ILE A 9 -16.68 13.85 -41.41
N PRO A 10 -15.41 14.00 -41.83
CA PRO A 10 -14.63 12.89 -42.34
C PRO A 10 -14.53 11.77 -41.29
N PRO A 11 -14.59 10.48 -41.67
CA PRO A 11 -14.42 9.40 -40.72
C PRO A 11 -12.98 9.28 -40.26
N CYS A 12 -12.77 8.94 -39.00
CA CYS A 12 -11.45 8.59 -38.49
C CYS A 12 -10.89 7.31 -39.16
N PRO A 13 -9.56 7.18 -39.32
CA PRO A 13 -8.92 5.96 -39.75
C PRO A 13 -9.29 4.75 -38.88
N GLU A 14 -9.14 3.52 -39.40
CA GLU A 14 -9.34 2.31 -38.61
C GLU A 14 -8.25 2.13 -37.56
N GLU A 15 -6.99 2.37 -37.94
CA GLU A 15 -5.84 2.38 -37.05
C GLU A 15 -5.43 3.83 -36.75
N LEU A 16 -5.33 4.15 -35.47
CA LEU A 16 -4.94 5.46 -34.98
C LEU A 16 -3.50 5.45 -34.45
N GLU A 17 -2.84 6.59 -34.53
CA GLU A 17 -1.50 6.78 -33.99
C GLU A 17 -1.48 6.56 -32.46
N ILE A 18 -0.34 6.08 -31.95
CA ILE A 18 -0.15 5.81 -30.53
C ILE A 18 -0.46 7.06 -29.69
N GLY A 19 -1.24 6.89 -28.64
CA GLY A 19 -1.65 7.95 -27.74
C GLY A 19 -2.90 8.72 -28.17
N ASN A 20 -3.41 8.53 -29.39
CA ASN A 20 -4.66 9.15 -29.82
C ASN A 20 -5.83 8.70 -28.94
N LEU A 21 -6.65 9.66 -28.42
CA LEU A 21 -7.79 9.33 -27.54
C LEU A 21 -8.95 8.62 -28.26
N GLY A 22 -8.82 8.39 -29.55
CA GLY A 22 -9.76 7.59 -30.33
C GLY A 22 -11.04 8.32 -30.72
N LYS A 23 -11.90 7.60 -31.42
CA LYS A 23 -13.15 8.09 -32.03
C LYS A 23 -14.19 8.57 -31.01
N THR A 24 -14.01 8.25 -29.75
CA THR A 24 -14.87 8.77 -28.66
C THR A 24 -14.64 10.26 -28.48
N ILE A 25 -13.38 10.70 -28.48
CA ILE A 25 -13.00 12.10 -28.26
C ILE A 25 -12.76 12.83 -29.59
N ASN A 26 -11.97 12.25 -30.49
CA ASN A 26 -11.54 12.87 -31.73
C ASN A 26 -12.50 12.63 -32.89
N THR A 27 -12.61 13.59 -33.76
CA THR A 27 -13.46 13.54 -34.95
C THR A 27 -12.65 13.89 -36.21
N GLY A 28 -13.25 13.84 -37.39
CA GLY A 28 -12.61 14.30 -38.62
C GLY A 28 -12.45 15.83 -38.73
N MET A 29 -12.74 16.56 -37.66
CA MET A 29 -12.57 18.00 -37.52
C MET A 29 -11.42 18.28 -36.54
N ASP A 30 -11.16 19.59 -36.26
CA ASP A 30 -10.16 19.94 -35.26
C ASP A 30 -10.73 19.78 -33.84
N ASP A 31 -10.04 18.96 -33.05
CA ASP A 31 -10.26 18.75 -31.62
C ASP A 31 -8.97 19.10 -30.88
N HIS A 32 -8.96 20.24 -30.14
CA HIS A 32 -7.72 20.82 -29.63
C HIS A 32 -7.87 21.52 -28.28
N LEU A 33 -6.76 22.01 -27.74
CA LEU A 33 -6.66 22.75 -26.48
C LEU A 33 -7.35 22.05 -25.31
N PRO A 34 -6.95 20.82 -24.97
CA PRO A 34 -7.51 20.10 -23.84
C PRO A 34 -7.19 20.80 -22.52
N VAL A 35 -8.13 20.72 -21.58
CA VAL A 35 -7.99 21.17 -20.19
C VAL A 35 -8.66 20.14 -19.31
N VAL A 36 -8.03 19.78 -18.19
CA VAL A 36 -8.66 18.90 -17.21
C VAL A 36 -8.97 19.67 -15.94
N TYR A 37 -10.20 19.52 -15.46
CA TYR A 37 -10.64 20.04 -14.17
C TYR A 37 -11.45 18.97 -13.43
N GLY A 38 -10.92 18.52 -12.28
CA GLY A 38 -11.43 17.32 -11.63
C GLY A 38 -11.33 16.10 -12.56
N ASP A 39 -12.40 15.33 -12.64
CA ASP A 39 -12.51 14.17 -13.55
C ASP A 39 -13.27 14.55 -14.85
N THR A 40 -13.02 15.74 -15.37
CA THR A 40 -13.63 16.19 -16.61
C THR A 40 -12.57 16.76 -17.56
N LEU A 41 -12.53 16.21 -18.77
CA LEU A 41 -11.78 16.75 -19.89
C LEU A 41 -12.64 17.77 -20.63
N TYR A 42 -12.20 19.01 -20.69
CA TYR A 42 -12.72 20.04 -21.56
C TYR A 42 -11.80 20.22 -22.76
N PHE A 43 -12.34 20.46 -23.92
CA PHE A 43 -11.55 20.74 -25.12
C PHE A 43 -12.33 21.56 -26.12
N THR A 44 -11.64 22.27 -26.99
CA THR A 44 -12.20 23.05 -28.06
C THR A 44 -12.37 22.20 -29.31
N SER A 45 -13.49 22.28 -29.98
CA SER A 45 -13.77 21.53 -31.21
C SER A 45 -14.55 22.33 -32.23
N THR A 46 -14.28 22.06 -33.53
CA THR A 46 -15.00 22.58 -34.69
C THR A 46 -16.01 21.58 -35.26
N ARG A 47 -16.38 20.53 -34.52
CA ARG A 47 -17.26 19.43 -34.97
C ARG A 47 -18.71 19.81 -35.23
N GLU A 48 -19.19 20.88 -34.63
CA GLU A 48 -20.53 21.38 -34.94
C GLU A 48 -20.48 22.45 -36.04
N GLU A 49 -21.25 22.21 -37.10
CA GLU A 49 -21.30 23.02 -38.28
C GLU A 49 -21.86 24.41 -37.98
N SER A 50 -21.03 25.40 -37.83
CA SER A 50 -21.30 26.76 -38.19
C SER A 50 -20.00 27.53 -38.38
N ASP A 51 -19.67 27.86 -39.61
CA ASP A 51 -18.70 28.88 -40.03
C ASP A 51 -17.67 29.30 -38.96
N ASP A 52 -16.56 28.57 -38.82
CA ASP A 52 -15.42 28.88 -37.95
C ASP A 52 -15.73 29.02 -36.43
N ASN A 53 -16.86 28.53 -35.93
CA ASN A 53 -17.18 28.57 -34.52
C ASN A 53 -16.58 27.36 -33.76
N GLU A 54 -15.57 27.65 -33.00
CA GLU A 54 -15.01 26.75 -32.01
C GLU A 54 -15.95 26.71 -30.79
N LEU A 55 -16.28 25.51 -30.30
CA LEU A 55 -17.08 25.31 -29.10
C LEU A 55 -16.30 24.47 -28.07
N VAL A 56 -16.54 24.70 -26.80
CA VAL A 56 -15.97 23.88 -25.72
C VAL A 56 -16.89 22.71 -25.45
N PHE A 57 -16.36 21.53 -25.60
CA PHE A 57 -16.97 20.25 -25.24
C PHE A 57 -16.41 19.74 -23.90
N MET A 58 -17.20 18.93 -23.21
CA MET A 58 -16.78 18.24 -22.00
C MET A 58 -16.99 16.73 -22.12
N SER A 59 -16.06 15.96 -21.59
CA SER A 59 -16.13 14.51 -21.45
C SER A 59 -15.75 14.13 -20.03
N LEU A 60 -16.59 13.35 -19.35
CA LEU A 60 -16.27 12.82 -18.01
C LEU A 60 -15.23 11.73 -18.14
N ILE A 61 -14.38 11.62 -17.14
CA ILE A 61 -13.39 10.56 -17.00
C ILE A 61 -13.89 9.64 -15.89
N ILE A 62 -14.36 8.45 -16.27
CA ILE A 62 -14.90 7.44 -15.35
C ILE A 62 -14.04 6.18 -15.47
N ASP A 63 -13.44 5.74 -14.36
CA ASP A 63 -12.53 4.60 -14.33
C ASP A 63 -11.43 4.68 -15.41
N GLY A 64 -10.87 5.88 -15.60
CA GLY A 64 -9.83 6.13 -16.59
C GLY A 64 -10.30 6.17 -18.05
N LYS A 65 -11.61 6.11 -18.31
CA LYS A 65 -12.20 6.14 -19.65
C LYS A 65 -12.99 7.40 -19.88
N PHE A 66 -12.87 7.94 -21.10
CA PHE A 66 -13.60 9.13 -21.53
C PHE A 66 -15.00 8.78 -21.98
N THR A 67 -16.00 9.55 -21.53
CA THR A 67 -17.36 9.46 -22.03
C THR A 67 -17.48 10.20 -23.38
N TYR A 68 -18.59 9.95 -24.10
CA TYR A 68 -18.87 10.70 -25.32
C TYR A 68 -19.03 12.21 -25.00
N PRO A 69 -18.33 13.10 -25.72
CA PRO A 69 -18.32 14.52 -25.40
C PRO A 69 -19.66 15.21 -25.66
N VAL A 70 -20.03 16.14 -24.79
CA VAL A 70 -21.22 16.97 -24.91
C VAL A 70 -20.85 18.44 -24.70
N ILE A 71 -21.67 19.35 -25.27
CA ILE A 71 -21.52 20.77 -24.99
C ILE A 71 -22.13 21.08 -23.62
N ASP A 72 -21.34 21.63 -22.72
CA ASP A 72 -21.90 22.19 -21.49
C ASP A 72 -22.53 23.53 -21.77
N LYS A 73 -23.86 23.52 -21.93
CA LYS A 73 -24.65 24.73 -22.21
C LYS A 73 -24.70 25.72 -21.04
N SER A 74 -24.31 25.31 -19.85
CA SER A 74 -24.23 26.18 -18.68
C SER A 74 -23.02 27.10 -18.74
N LEU A 75 -21.96 26.69 -19.42
CA LEU A 75 -20.74 27.47 -19.55
C LEU A 75 -20.94 28.71 -20.45
N PRO A 76 -20.68 29.92 -19.98
CA PRO A 76 -20.88 31.14 -20.74
C PRO A 76 -19.87 31.29 -21.87
N ILE A 77 -18.78 30.55 -21.89
CA ILE A 77 -17.74 30.58 -22.93
C ILE A 77 -18.30 30.25 -24.31
N ASN A 78 -19.24 29.32 -24.42
CA ASN A 78 -19.85 28.92 -25.71
C ASN A 78 -20.75 29.98 -26.36
N LYS A 79 -20.88 31.16 -25.74
CA LYS A 79 -21.54 32.33 -26.33
C LYS A 79 -20.59 33.25 -27.10
N PHE A 80 -19.30 32.98 -27.06
CA PHE A 80 -18.24 33.78 -27.68
C PHE A 80 -17.72 33.11 -28.95
N GLN A 81 -16.98 33.90 -29.76
CA GLN A 81 -16.31 33.42 -30.96
C GLN A 81 -14.80 33.31 -30.73
N LYS A 82 -14.14 32.41 -31.46
CA LYS A 82 -12.69 32.16 -31.42
C LYS A 82 -12.17 32.03 -29.97
N ILE A 83 -12.77 31.13 -29.28
CA ILE A 83 -12.46 30.86 -27.88
C ILE A 83 -11.16 30.06 -27.74
N SER A 84 -10.51 30.17 -26.60
CA SER A 84 -9.41 29.29 -26.21
C SER A 84 -9.75 28.53 -24.94
N SER A 85 -8.86 27.66 -24.54
CA SER A 85 -9.00 26.78 -23.37
C SER A 85 -9.57 27.46 -22.14
N PRO A 86 -10.57 26.90 -21.48
CA PRO A 86 -11.04 27.39 -20.19
C PRO A 86 -9.98 27.09 -19.11
N ALA A 87 -9.93 27.93 -18.07
CA ALA A 87 -9.19 27.65 -16.83
C ALA A 87 -10.15 27.78 -15.65
N PHE A 88 -10.32 26.72 -14.90
CA PHE A 88 -11.23 26.66 -13.77
C PHE A 88 -10.46 26.79 -12.44
N PHE A 89 -11.07 27.45 -11.49
CA PHE A 89 -10.58 27.52 -10.12
C PHE A 89 -11.75 27.53 -9.13
N LEU A 90 -11.67 26.71 -8.08
CA LEU A 90 -12.59 26.76 -6.95
C LEU A 90 -11.91 27.42 -5.76
N ASN A 91 -12.37 28.61 -5.40
CA ASN A 91 -11.94 29.26 -4.17
C ASN A 91 -12.58 28.54 -2.97
N LYS A 92 -11.80 27.70 -2.31
CA LYS A 92 -12.27 26.88 -1.17
C LYS A 92 -12.72 27.69 0.04
N GLN A 93 -12.28 28.95 0.18
CA GLN A 93 -12.65 29.81 1.30
C GLN A 93 -14.03 30.44 1.10
N THR A 94 -14.35 30.82 -0.14
CA THR A 94 -15.62 31.50 -0.47
C THR A 94 -16.65 30.56 -1.09
N GLY A 95 -16.24 29.37 -1.57
CA GLY A 95 -17.07 28.45 -2.34
C GLY A 95 -17.37 28.94 -3.77
N VAL A 96 -16.77 30.06 -4.22
CA VAL A 96 -16.99 30.62 -5.55
C VAL A 96 -16.13 29.87 -6.57
N GLN A 97 -16.76 29.40 -7.64
CA GLN A 97 -16.07 28.90 -8.83
C GLN A 97 -15.73 30.05 -9.77
N GLU A 98 -14.53 30.05 -10.32
CA GLU A 98 -14.05 31.03 -11.30
C GLU A 98 -13.74 30.29 -12.60
N LEU A 99 -14.20 30.86 -13.72
CA LEU A 99 -13.90 30.41 -15.08
C LEU A 99 -13.20 31.54 -15.82
N TYR A 100 -11.94 31.31 -16.16
CA TYR A 100 -11.18 32.20 -17.07
C TYR A 100 -11.12 31.56 -18.44
N PHE A 101 -11.22 32.38 -19.48
CA PHE A 101 -11.09 31.95 -20.87
C PHE A 101 -10.72 33.14 -21.77
N ALA A 102 -10.11 32.86 -22.90
CA ALA A 102 -9.87 33.89 -23.89
C ALA A 102 -10.86 33.79 -25.07
N ALA A 103 -11.31 34.93 -25.53
CA ALA A 103 -12.23 35.04 -26.66
C ALA A 103 -12.10 36.40 -27.36
N ILE A 104 -12.64 36.52 -28.59
CA ILE A 104 -12.72 37.82 -29.24
C ILE A 104 -13.56 38.78 -28.41
N ASN A 105 -12.97 39.93 -28.10
CA ASN A 105 -13.70 41.03 -27.47
C ASN A 105 -14.32 41.93 -28.53
N PRO A 106 -15.66 41.94 -28.69
CA PRO A 106 -16.32 42.73 -29.70
C PRO A 106 -16.20 44.26 -29.48
N LYS A 107 -15.73 44.65 -28.29
CA LYS A 107 -15.55 46.07 -27.93
C LYS A 107 -14.14 46.60 -28.29
N THR A 108 -13.19 45.74 -28.61
CA THR A 108 -11.87 46.16 -29.04
C THR A 108 -11.84 46.39 -30.55
N LYS A 109 -11.18 47.47 -31.01
CA LYS A 109 -11.15 47.88 -32.44
C LYS A 109 -10.43 46.89 -33.35
N LYS A 110 -9.64 45.97 -32.83
CA LYS A 110 -8.82 45.02 -33.59
C LYS A 110 -9.36 43.59 -33.65
N GLY A 111 -10.42 43.26 -32.88
CA GLY A 111 -10.94 41.91 -32.82
C GLY A 111 -9.93 40.90 -32.22
N ASN A 112 -9.02 41.37 -31.34
CA ASN A 112 -8.06 40.55 -30.66
C ASN A 112 -8.76 39.75 -29.54
N ARG A 113 -8.13 38.64 -29.14
CA ARG A 113 -8.58 37.87 -27.97
C ARG A 113 -8.20 38.60 -26.69
N ASP A 114 -9.15 38.70 -25.76
CA ASP A 114 -8.94 39.13 -24.37
C ASP A 114 -9.28 38.00 -23.43
N ILE A 115 -8.74 38.04 -22.21
CA ILE A 115 -9.08 37.10 -21.15
C ILE A 115 -10.30 37.59 -20.39
N PHE A 116 -11.33 36.77 -20.33
CA PHE A 116 -12.57 37.00 -19.59
C PHE A 116 -12.60 36.15 -18.31
N VAL A 117 -13.35 36.62 -17.33
CA VAL A 117 -13.67 35.87 -16.11
C VAL A 117 -15.19 35.85 -15.91
N SER A 118 -15.70 34.71 -15.50
CA SER A 118 -17.06 34.48 -15.02
C SER A 118 -17.02 33.77 -13.66
N LEU A 119 -17.95 34.10 -12.78
CA LEU A 119 -18.01 33.62 -11.43
C LEU A 119 -19.31 32.84 -11.21
N ASP A 120 -19.25 31.71 -10.50
CA ASP A 120 -20.44 30.99 -10.02
C ASP A 120 -20.35 30.84 -8.50
N SER A 121 -21.34 31.39 -7.80
CA SER A 121 -21.53 31.27 -6.35
C SER A 121 -22.64 30.27 -5.97
N GLY A 122 -22.96 29.33 -6.87
CA GLY A 122 -24.00 28.31 -6.70
C GLY A 122 -25.36 28.66 -7.33
N ASN A 123 -25.46 29.83 -8.01
CA ASN A 123 -26.68 30.27 -8.74
C ASN A 123 -26.49 30.29 -10.26
N GLY A 124 -25.43 29.65 -10.74
CA GLY A 124 -25.01 29.67 -12.14
C GLY A 124 -24.01 30.79 -12.46
N TRP A 125 -23.40 30.69 -13.64
CA TRP A 125 -22.33 31.56 -14.08
C TRP A 125 -22.79 32.99 -14.32
N SER A 126 -22.04 33.97 -13.82
CA SER A 126 -22.22 35.37 -14.09
C SER A 126 -21.96 35.68 -15.57
N ASN A 127 -22.41 36.86 -16.04
CA ASN A 127 -22.00 37.34 -17.36
C ASN A 127 -20.48 37.57 -17.37
N PRO A 128 -19.74 37.01 -18.35
CA PRO A 128 -18.30 37.19 -18.42
C PRO A 128 -17.91 38.67 -18.62
N VAL A 129 -16.88 39.07 -17.90
CA VAL A 129 -16.28 40.40 -18.03
C VAL A 129 -14.78 40.23 -18.33
N PRO A 130 -14.17 41.14 -19.13
CA PRO A 130 -12.73 41.12 -19.32
C PRO A 130 -12.03 41.23 -17.97
N VAL A 131 -11.01 40.42 -17.77
CA VAL A 131 -10.12 40.56 -16.59
C VAL A 131 -9.49 41.97 -16.67
N ALA A 132 -9.17 42.53 -15.49
CA ALA A 132 -8.69 43.91 -15.35
C ALA A 132 -7.78 44.37 -16.53
N TYR A 133 -7.87 45.62 -16.92
CA TYR A 133 -7.16 46.21 -18.09
C TYR A 133 -5.64 45.94 -18.11
N LYS A 134 -5.05 45.61 -16.99
CA LYS A 134 -3.64 45.19 -16.88
C LYS A 134 -3.36 43.83 -17.53
N ILE A 135 -4.36 42.95 -17.51
CA ILE A 135 -4.31 41.59 -18.09
C ILE A 135 -4.80 41.67 -19.55
N SER A 136 -6.02 42.18 -19.78
CA SER A 136 -6.62 42.33 -21.11
C SER A 136 -6.28 43.70 -21.66
N THR A 137 -5.50 43.73 -22.74
CA THR A 137 -4.98 44.97 -23.36
C THR A 137 -5.52 45.15 -24.78
N GLU A 138 -4.96 46.07 -25.58
CA GLU A 138 -5.23 46.16 -27.00
C GLU A 138 -4.51 45.09 -27.84
N ASN A 139 -3.68 44.28 -27.21
CA ASN A 139 -2.90 43.22 -27.83
C ASN A 139 -3.65 41.88 -27.76
N TYR A 140 -2.99 40.81 -28.15
CA TYR A 140 -3.51 39.45 -28.05
C TYR A 140 -3.20 38.89 -26.67
N GLU A 141 -4.23 38.48 -25.93
CA GLU A 141 -4.09 37.72 -24.70
C GLU A 141 -4.88 36.41 -24.81
N SER A 142 -4.25 35.28 -24.50
CA SER A 142 -4.86 33.96 -24.66
C SER A 142 -4.29 32.93 -23.72
N HIS A 143 -4.90 31.75 -23.71
CA HIS A 143 -4.49 30.57 -22.96
C HIS A 143 -4.26 30.87 -21.47
N PRO A 144 -5.28 31.37 -20.75
CA PRO A 144 -5.16 31.53 -19.29
C PRO A 144 -4.98 30.19 -18.61
N SER A 145 -4.15 30.16 -17.58
CA SER A 145 -3.92 29.00 -16.71
C SER A 145 -3.73 29.47 -15.28
N LEU A 146 -4.35 28.79 -14.33
CA LEU A 146 -4.27 29.11 -12.91
C LEU A 146 -3.48 28.04 -12.17
N SER A 147 -2.70 28.47 -11.16
CA SER A 147 -2.14 27.55 -10.18
C SER A 147 -3.26 26.87 -9.38
N SER A 148 -2.99 25.70 -8.83
CA SER A 148 -3.99 24.91 -8.07
C SER A 148 -4.54 25.63 -6.84
N ASP A 149 -3.79 26.59 -6.28
CA ASP A 149 -4.19 27.46 -5.17
C ASP A 149 -4.85 28.78 -5.63
N GLY A 150 -4.90 29.03 -6.95
CA GLY A 150 -5.45 30.24 -7.55
C GLY A 150 -4.63 31.52 -7.33
N SER A 151 -3.42 31.41 -6.80
CA SER A 151 -2.56 32.56 -6.51
C SER A 151 -1.83 33.11 -7.72
N ILE A 152 -1.67 32.29 -8.77
CA ILE A 152 -0.93 32.62 -10.00
C ILE A 152 -1.86 32.50 -11.21
N LEU A 153 -1.84 33.51 -12.07
CA LEU A 153 -2.41 33.46 -13.42
C LEU A 153 -1.28 33.55 -14.44
N LEU A 154 -1.14 32.51 -15.26
CA LEU A 154 -0.30 32.51 -16.45
C LEU A 154 -1.16 32.73 -17.69
N PHE A 155 -0.59 33.38 -18.72
CA PHE A 155 -1.24 33.57 -20.00
C PHE A 155 -0.20 33.88 -21.07
N SER A 156 -0.63 33.81 -22.34
CA SER A 156 0.17 34.16 -23.53
C SER A 156 -0.22 35.52 -24.02
N SER A 157 0.75 36.39 -24.40
CA SER A 157 0.47 37.72 -24.95
C SER A 157 1.56 38.19 -25.92
N ASP A 158 1.14 38.93 -26.97
CA ASP A 158 2.03 39.63 -27.91
C ASP A 158 2.24 41.10 -27.55
N ARG A 159 1.99 41.46 -26.27
CA ARG A 159 2.13 42.84 -25.78
C ARG A 159 3.53 43.38 -25.98
N THR A 160 3.60 44.69 -26.24
CA THR A 160 4.88 45.39 -26.45
C THR A 160 5.84 45.21 -25.26
N GLY A 161 7.12 45.01 -25.57
CA GLY A 161 8.16 44.78 -24.56
C GLY A 161 8.41 43.32 -24.24
N GLY A 162 7.82 42.41 -25.01
CA GLY A 162 8.13 40.98 -24.95
C GLY A 162 9.48 40.64 -25.58
N ILE A 163 9.79 39.36 -25.60
CA ILE A 163 11.05 38.75 -26.10
C ILE A 163 10.82 38.22 -27.53
N GLY A 164 9.69 37.55 -27.73
CA GLY A 164 9.33 36.87 -28.97
C GLY A 164 8.05 37.37 -29.63
N ASP A 165 7.54 36.54 -30.55
CA ASP A 165 6.29 36.84 -31.27
C ASP A 165 5.09 36.84 -30.32
N VAL A 166 5.05 35.84 -29.40
CA VAL A 166 4.11 35.69 -28.30
C VAL A 166 4.86 35.15 -27.12
N ASP A 167 4.71 35.76 -25.97
CA ASP A 167 5.42 35.38 -24.73
C ASP A 167 4.46 34.94 -23.64
N LEU A 168 5.00 34.18 -22.70
CA LEU A 168 4.33 33.81 -21.46
C LEU A 168 4.50 34.90 -20.40
N TYR A 169 3.39 35.27 -19.78
CA TYR A 169 3.32 36.25 -18.70
C TYR A 169 2.73 35.63 -17.43
N ILE A 170 3.11 36.19 -16.29
CA ILE A 170 2.65 35.83 -14.96
C ILE A 170 2.03 37.05 -14.27
N SER A 171 0.88 36.84 -13.62
CA SER A 171 0.28 37.79 -12.68
C SER A 171 -0.05 37.12 -11.38
N LEU A 172 0.16 37.79 -10.25
CA LEU A 172 -0.08 37.28 -8.92
C LEU A 172 -1.37 37.84 -8.34
N ARG A 173 -2.17 37.00 -7.70
CA ARG A 173 -3.39 37.40 -7.02
C ARG A 173 -3.04 38.20 -5.76
N GLN A 174 -3.60 39.40 -5.64
CA GLN A 174 -3.43 40.26 -4.48
C GLN A 174 -4.42 39.90 -3.35
N ASN A 175 -4.19 40.42 -2.15
CA ASN A 175 -5.04 40.16 -0.97
C ASN A 175 -6.50 40.62 -1.16
N ASP A 176 -6.74 41.60 -2.03
CA ASP A 176 -8.08 42.12 -2.38
C ASP A 176 -8.74 41.30 -3.51
N GLY A 177 -8.10 40.23 -3.99
CA GLY A 177 -8.56 39.37 -5.08
C GLY A 177 -8.22 39.91 -6.48
N SER A 178 -7.66 41.10 -6.61
CA SER A 178 -7.21 41.66 -7.88
C SER A 178 -5.91 41.01 -8.36
N TRP A 179 -5.60 41.19 -9.66
CA TRP A 179 -4.35 40.70 -10.24
C TRP A 179 -3.28 41.80 -10.27
N SER A 180 -2.01 41.39 -9.99
CA SER A 180 -0.85 42.29 -10.10
C SER A 180 -0.62 42.74 -11.55
N GLU A 181 0.28 43.70 -11.74
CA GLU A 181 0.85 43.99 -13.06
C GLU A 181 1.53 42.75 -13.62
N PRO A 182 1.23 42.31 -14.87
CA PRO A 182 1.85 41.12 -15.43
C PRO A 182 3.35 41.32 -15.67
N ALA A 183 4.11 40.29 -15.31
CA ALA A 183 5.54 40.22 -15.61
C ALA A 183 5.80 39.18 -16.71
N ASN A 184 6.68 39.50 -17.67
CA ASN A 184 7.18 38.56 -18.64
C ASN A 184 8.01 37.49 -17.92
N LEU A 185 7.86 36.20 -18.24
CA LEU A 185 8.64 35.11 -17.61
C LEU A 185 10.13 35.15 -17.93
N GLY A 186 10.54 36.06 -18.81
CA GLY A 186 11.94 36.31 -19.12
C GLY A 186 12.55 35.30 -20.09
N LYS A 187 13.79 35.64 -20.52
CA LYS A 187 14.54 34.90 -21.55
C LYS A 187 14.95 33.47 -21.17
N ASP A 188 14.83 33.12 -19.91
CA ASP A 188 15.12 31.78 -19.48
C ASP A 188 13.95 30.81 -19.78
N ILE A 189 12.74 31.35 -19.95
CA ILE A 189 11.52 30.64 -20.32
C ILE A 189 11.07 30.97 -21.74
N ASN A 190 10.88 32.28 -22.04
CA ASN A 190 10.43 32.76 -23.33
C ASN A 190 11.55 32.76 -24.37
N THR A 191 11.19 32.49 -25.61
CA THR A 191 12.09 32.44 -26.76
C THR A 191 11.82 33.62 -27.74
N PRO A 192 12.68 33.87 -28.73
CA PRO A 192 12.40 34.84 -29.78
C PRO A 192 11.21 34.49 -30.72
N LYS A 193 10.60 33.31 -30.55
CA LYS A 193 9.43 32.87 -31.31
C LYS A 193 8.21 32.78 -30.39
N ALA A 194 7.14 32.18 -30.86
CA ALA A 194 5.91 32.10 -30.09
C ALA A 194 6.00 31.01 -29.00
N ASP A 195 5.72 31.39 -27.77
CA ASP A 195 5.56 30.58 -26.57
C ASP A 195 4.11 30.73 -26.07
N ILE A 196 3.35 29.65 -26.06
CA ILE A 196 1.90 29.66 -25.80
C ILE A 196 1.43 28.54 -24.88
N ALA A 197 0.16 28.65 -24.47
CA ALA A 197 -0.57 27.64 -23.73
C ALA A 197 0.18 27.12 -22.47
N PRO A 198 0.52 28.02 -21.52
CA PRO A 198 1.16 27.64 -20.28
C PRO A 198 0.23 26.85 -19.38
N LEU A 199 0.80 25.90 -18.64
CA LEU A 199 0.14 25.12 -17.60
C LEU A 199 1.06 24.99 -16.39
N ILE A 200 0.59 25.39 -15.20
CA ILE A 200 1.21 24.99 -13.94
C ILE A 200 0.55 23.70 -13.48
N ALA A 201 1.30 22.60 -13.51
CA ALA A 201 0.82 21.33 -13.02
C ALA A 201 0.73 21.31 -11.48
N PRO A 202 -0.06 20.42 -10.86
CA PRO A 202 -0.23 20.36 -9.40
C PRO A 202 1.08 20.15 -8.63
N ASP A 203 2.10 19.53 -9.24
CA ASP A 203 3.43 19.31 -8.69
C ASP A 203 4.37 20.52 -8.86
N GLY A 204 3.86 21.63 -9.43
CA GLY A 204 4.59 22.87 -9.63
C GLY A 204 5.40 22.94 -10.93
N TYR A 205 5.45 21.90 -11.75
CA TYR A 205 6.08 21.96 -13.05
C TYR A 205 5.34 22.89 -14.00
N LEU A 206 6.09 23.65 -14.82
CA LEU A 206 5.54 24.45 -15.90
C LEU A 206 5.63 23.65 -17.21
N TYR A 207 4.49 23.48 -17.88
CA TYR A 207 4.42 22.98 -19.24
C TYR A 207 3.92 24.11 -20.17
N PHE A 208 4.40 24.14 -21.40
CA PHE A 208 3.94 25.10 -22.41
C PHE A 208 4.29 24.61 -23.81
N ALA A 209 3.72 25.23 -24.83
CA ALA A 209 4.07 24.96 -26.22
C ALA A 209 4.95 26.08 -26.77
N SER A 210 6.02 25.71 -27.46
CA SER A 210 7.00 26.68 -27.99
C SER A 210 7.48 26.30 -29.37
N LYS A 211 7.69 27.32 -30.21
CA LYS A 211 8.37 27.20 -31.51
C LYS A 211 9.88 27.46 -31.43
N GLY A 212 10.40 27.80 -30.25
CA GLY A 212 11.78 28.28 -30.12
C GLY A 212 12.79 27.21 -29.64
N PHE A 213 12.33 26.04 -29.17
CA PHE A 213 13.21 24.97 -28.66
C PHE A 213 13.58 23.91 -29.68
N GLY A 214 12.98 23.91 -30.88
CA GLY A 214 13.31 23.04 -32.00
C GLY A 214 13.98 23.80 -33.15
N GLY A 215 14.51 23.07 -34.11
CA GLY A 215 15.05 23.65 -35.33
C GLY A 215 13.98 23.91 -36.40
N ASP A 216 12.81 23.35 -36.26
CA ASP A 216 11.60 23.42 -37.06
C ASP A 216 10.67 24.51 -36.53
N SER A 217 9.77 25.00 -37.38
CA SER A 217 8.83 26.08 -37.02
C SER A 217 7.54 25.54 -36.37
N THR A 218 7.56 24.32 -35.84
CA THR A 218 6.40 23.69 -35.19
C THR A 218 6.41 23.94 -33.69
N TYR A 219 5.24 23.87 -33.08
CA TYR A 219 5.13 23.88 -31.62
C TYR A 219 5.55 22.55 -31.03
N ASP A 220 6.35 22.60 -29.99
CA ASP A 220 6.74 21.46 -29.16
C ASP A 220 6.30 21.69 -27.73
N ILE A 221 5.96 20.62 -27.02
CA ILE A 221 5.71 20.67 -25.57
C ILE A 221 7.06 20.78 -24.84
N ILE A 222 7.17 21.81 -24.02
CA ILE A 222 8.31 22.15 -23.19
C ILE A 222 7.95 21.97 -21.73
N LYS A 223 8.90 21.45 -20.94
CA LYS A 223 8.75 21.24 -19.50
C LYS A 223 9.85 21.98 -18.74
N ALA A 224 9.49 22.70 -17.68
CA ALA A 224 10.42 23.32 -16.75
C ALA A 224 10.14 22.92 -15.32
N GLU A 225 11.17 22.53 -14.58
CA GLU A 225 11.08 22.10 -13.19
C GLU A 225 10.95 23.29 -12.24
N PRO A 226 10.21 23.16 -11.13
CA PRO A 226 10.15 24.22 -10.14
C PRO A 226 11.54 24.45 -9.54
N SER A 227 11.86 25.70 -9.25
CA SER A 227 13.10 26.13 -8.61
C SER A 227 12.88 26.41 -7.12
N LYS A 228 13.87 26.18 -6.28
CA LYS A 228 13.83 26.55 -4.84
C LYS A 228 13.61 28.05 -4.59
N LYS A 229 13.73 28.90 -5.63
CA LYS A 229 13.56 30.34 -5.54
C LYS A 229 12.16 30.84 -5.92
N GLY A 230 11.18 29.92 -6.11
CA GLY A 230 9.82 30.29 -6.51
C GLY A 230 9.65 30.64 -8.01
N SER A 231 10.60 30.23 -8.86
CA SER A 231 10.57 30.33 -10.32
C SER A 231 10.75 28.94 -10.91
N TRP A 232 11.02 28.86 -12.21
CA TRP A 232 11.33 27.59 -12.88
C TRP A 232 12.80 27.52 -13.28
N GLN A 233 13.31 26.29 -13.38
CA GLN A 233 14.64 25.98 -13.92
C GLN A 233 14.61 26.11 -15.46
N LYS A 234 15.78 25.93 -16.09
CA LYS A 234 15.90 25.97 -17.54
C LYS A 234 14.98 24.93 -18.20
N PRO A 235 14.09 25.37 -19.12
CA PRO A 235 13.14 24.48 -19.80
C PRO A 235 13.85 23.46 -20.70
N ARG A 236 13.18 22.33 -20.92
CA ARG A 236 13.61 21.30 -21.86
C ARG A 236 12.47 20.82 -22.75
N LYS A 237 12.79 20.53 -24.00
CA LYS A 237 11.87 19.90 -24.95
C LYS A 237 11.57 18.46 -24.48
N MET A 238 10.30 18.09 -24.45
CA MET A 238 9.88 16.71 -24.17
C MET A 238 10.34 15.79 -25.32
N LYS A 239 10.63 14.52 -25.00
CA LYS A 239 11.09 13.54 -26.00
C LYS A 239 9.92 12.91 -26.77
N PRO A 240 10.18 12.28 -27.93
CA PRO A 240 9.20 11.39 -28.55
C PRO A 240 8.74 10.29 -27.56
N PRO A 241 7.50 9.81 -27.62
CA PRO A 241 6.46 10.14 -28.62
C PRO A 241 5.67 11.41 -28.34
N ILE A 242 5.95 12.16 -27.26
CA ILE A 242 5.23 13.38 -26.90
C ILE A 242 5.40 14.41 -28.02
N ASN A 243 6.63 14.84 -28.29
CA ASN A 243 6.93 15.74 -29.39
C ASN A 243 7.30 14.97 -30.66
N THR A 244 6.87 15.49 -31.79
CA THR A 244 7.12 14.96 -33.13
C THR A 244 7.65 16.06 -34.04
N LYS A 245 7.57 15.87 -35.34
CA LYS A 245 7.86 16.90 -36.35
C LYS A 245 6.64 17.76 -36.71
N PHE A 246 5.56 17.59 -36.02
CA PHE A 246 4.30 18.31 -36.19
C PHE A 246 4.08 19.28 -35.03
N ASP A 247 2.96 19.98 -35.02
CA ASP A 247 2.61 20.85 -33.90
C ASP A 247 2.05 20.03 -32.72
N GLU A 248 2.59 20.22 -31.54
CA GLU A 248 2.07 19.78 -30.28
C GLU A 248 1.81 20.98 -29.37
N SER A 249 0.57 21.10 -28.84
CA SER A 249 0.19 22.26 -28.04
C SER A 249 -0.91 21.94 -27.00
N GLY A 250 -1.22 22.92 -26.15
CA GLY A 250 -2.27 22.81 -25.15
C GLY A 250 -2.04 21.67 -24.15
N PRO A 251 -0.90 21.66 -23.41
CA PRO A 251 -0.67 20.63 -22.41
C PRO A 251 -1.71 20.71 -21.30
N ALA A 252 -2.25 19.55 -20.89
CA ALA A 252 -3.07 19.35 -19.72
C ALA A 252 -2.59 18.12 -18.97
N ILE A 253 -2.79 18.10 -17.66
CA ILE A 253 -2.39 16.98 -16.81
C ILE A 253 -3.60 16.39 -16.11
N TRP A 254 -3.73 15.07 -16.18
CA TRP A 254 -4.68 14.30 -15.39
C TRP A 254 -3.97 13.12 -14.77
N ASN A 255 -3.90 13.09 -13.43
CA ASN A 255 -3.08 12.10 -12.70
C ASN A 255 -1.64 12.10 -13.24
N ASN A 256 -1.24 11.01 -13.88
CA ASN A 256 0.09 10.77 -14.44
C ASN A 256 0.13 10.97 -15.97
N MET A 257 -0.96 11.36 -16.60
CA MET A 257 -1.04 11.51 -18.03
C MET A 257 -0.87 12.97 -18.43
N LEU A 258 -0.01 13.20 -19.43
CA LEU A 258 0.02 14.43 -20.22
C LEU A 258 -0.99 14.28 -21.36
N ILE A 259 -1.96 15.16 -21.41
CA ILE A 259 -2.92 15.28 -22.51
C ILE A 259 -2.54 16.51 -23.33
N LEU A 260 -2.56 16.40 -24.65
CA LEU A 260 -2.16 17.47 -25.56
C LEU A 260 -2.92 17.40 -26.89
N SER A 261 -2.86 18.45 -27.67
CA SER A 261 -3.32 18.45 -29.07
C SER A 261 -2.14 18.31 -30.02
N SER A 262 -2.34 17.56 -31.10
CA SER A 262 -1.35 17.43 -32.17
C SER A 262 -2.01 17.23 -33.53
N ASN A 263 -1.41 17.85 -34.57
CA ASN A 263 -1.76 17.64 -35.97
C ASN A 263 -0.89 16.60 -36.68
N ARG A 264 -0.33 15.63 -35.87
CA ARG A 264 0.46 14.52 -36.38
C ARG A 264 -0.34 13.60 -37.28
N LYS A 265 0.32 12.97 -38.25
CA LYS A 265 -0.33 12.03 -39.16
C LYS A 265 -0.85 10.80 -38.42
N GLY A 266 -1.93 10.24 -38.92
CA GLY A 266 -2.55 9.03 -38.33
C GLY A 266 -3.60 9.33 -37.27
N GLY A 267 -4.01 10.58 -37.13
CA GLY A 267 -5.17 11.02 -36.35
C GLY A 267 -6.46 11.02 -37.15
N CYS A 268 -7.54 11.49 -36.52
CA CYS A 268 -8.88 11.62 -37.14
C CYS A 268 -9.03 12.91 -37.97
N GLY A 269 -8.63 14.04 -37.40
CA GLY A 269 -8.82 15.38 -37.95
C GLY A 269 -7.55 16.10 -38.31
N GLY A 270 -7.62 17.44 -38.32
CA GLY A 270 -6.44 18.29 -38.43
C GLY A 270 -5.65 18.27 -37.11
N PHE A 271 -6.28 18.72 -36.03
CA PHE A 271 -5.80 18.52 -34.69
C PHE A 271 -6.64 17.49 -33.96
N ASP A 272 -5.97 16.57 -33.28
CA ASP A 272 -6.56 15.57 -32.39
C ASP A 272 -5.96 15.66 -30.99
N ILE A 273 -6.68 15.11 -30.01
CA ILE A 273 -6.23 15.01 -28.62
C ILE A 273 -5.54 13.66 -28.41
N TYR A 274 -4.36 13.73 -27.79
CA TYR A 274 -3.50 12.60 -27.46
C TYR A 274 -3.22 12.57 -25.97
N SER A 275 -2.92 11.40 -25.43
CA SER A 275 -2.45 11.23 -24.06
C SER A 275 -1.20 10.35 -24.01
N PHE A 276 -0.29 10.69 -23.10
CA PHE A 276 0.95 9.97 -22.88
C PHE A 276 1.23 9.91 -21.38
N ASP A 277 1.69 8.77 -20.92
CA ASP A 277 2.17 8.63 -19.55
C ASP A 277 3.41 9.50 -19.35
N LEU A 278 3.39 10.36 -18.34
CA LEU A 278 4.54 11.18 -17.94
C LEU A 278 5.61 10.39 -17.23
N CYS A 279 5.21 9.30 -16.59
CA CYS A 279 6.09 8.46 -15.83
C CYS A 279 6.19 7.09 -16.50
N GLY A 280 7.40 6.61 -16.67
CA GLY A 280 7.64 5.24 -17.09
C GLY A 280 7.11 4.23 -16.04
N PRO A 281 6.96 2.96 -16.41
CA PRO A 281 6.53 1.93 -15.48
C PRO A 281 7.51 1.83 -14.31
N VAL A 282 6.99 1.64 -13.11
CA VAL A 282 7.77 1.44 -11.88
C VAL A 282 7.60 0.02 -11.43
N THR A 283 8.70 -0.63 -11.11
CA THR A 283 8.71 -1.95 -10.50
C THR A 283 9.35 -1.82 -9.12
N LEU A 284 8.71 -2.39 -8.12
CA LEU A 284 9.25 -2.49 -6.79
C LEU A 284 10.04 -3.79 -6.69
N GLU A 285 11.35 -3.68 -6.59
CA GLU A 285 12.24 -4.81 -6.31
C GLU A 285 12.74 -4.69 -4.87
N GLY A 286 12.74 -5.78 -4.12
CA GLY A 286 13.23 -5.83 -2.76
C GLY A 286 14.10 -7.05 -2.52
N GLU A 287 14.86 -6.98 -1.43
CA GLU A 287 15.71 -8.04 -0.94
C GLU A 287 15.62 -8.07 0.59
N ILE A 288 15.53 -9.26 1.14
CA ILE A 288 15.40 -9.46 2.58
C ILE A 288 16.58 -10.29 3.04
N LEU A 289 17.35 -9.68 3.94
CA LEU A 289 18.59 -10.25 4.45
C LEU A 289 18.59 -10.28 5.97
N ASP A 290 19.23 -11.28 6.53
CA ASP A 290 19.62 -11.28 7.94
C ASP A 290 20.72 -10.26 8.18
N ASN A 291 20.57 -9.43 9.20
CA ASN A 291 21.47 -8.29 9.45
C ASN A 291 22.88 -8.70 9.90
N GLU A 292 23.00 -9.84 10.58
CA GLU A 292 24.29 -10.31 11.09
C GLU A 292 25.07 -11.13 10.06
N SER A 293 24.37 -12.04 9.38
CA SER A 293 25.01 -12.98 8.45
C SER A 293 24.96 -12.54 7.00
N GLY A 294 24.08 -11.59 6.64
CA GLY A 294 23.82 -11.22 5.26
C GLY A 294 23.16 -12.33 4.43
N ILE A 295 22.65 -13.38 5.09
CA ILE A 295 22.00 -14.50 4.40
C ILE A 295 20.58 -14.10 4.00
N PRO A 296 20.15 -14.44 2.77
CA PRO A 296 18.78 -14.23 2.34
C PRO A 296 17.77 -14.95 3.25
N LEU A 297 16.66 -14.27 3.56
CA LEU A 297 15.60 -14.80 4.42
C LEU A 297 14.36 -15.11 3.61
N ASN A 298 13.75 -16.23 3.91
CA ASN A 298 12.48 -16.65 3.35
C ASN A 298 11.31 -16.02 4.11
N GLY A 299 10.17 -15.95 3.45
CA GLY A 299 8.97 -15.40 4.04
C GLY A 299 8.01 -14.89 2.98
N LYS A 300 7.13 -14.01 3.38
CA LYS A 300 6.07 -13.47 2.57
C LYS A 300 6.07 -11.96 2.62
N VAL A 301 5.93 -11.34 1.46
CA VAL A 301 5.77 -9.90 1.32
C VAL A 301 4.35 -9.58 0.90
N GLU A 302 3.76 -8.63 1.58
CA GLU A 302 2.42 -8.10 1.28
C GLU A 302 2.51 -6.61 0.96
N LEU A 303 1.77 -6.17 -0.05
CA LEU A 303 1.67 -4.77 -0.46
C LEU A 303 0.28 -4.22 -0.16
N TYR A 304 0.23 -3.10 0.51
CA TYR A 304 -1.01 -2.41 0.90
C TYR A 304 -1.07 -1.00 0.31
N ASP A 305 -2.28 -0.54 -0.02
CA ASP A 305 -2.54 0.86 -0.39
C ASP A 305 -2.65 1.77 0.85
N ASN A 306 -2.81 3.08 0.63
CA ASN A 306 -3.01 4.07 1.69
C ASN A 306 -4.28 3.84 2.53
N ASN A 307 -5.25 3.07 2.02
CA ASN A 307 -6.49 2.73 2.73
C ASN A 307 -6.37 1.41 3.50
N LYS A 308 -5.15 0.83 3.55
CA LYS A 308 -4.85 -0.47 4.16
C LYS A 308 -5.54 -1.67 3.48
N ASN A 309 -5.89 -1.55 2.21
CA ASN A 309 -6.34 -2.70 1.43
C ASN A 309 -5.13 -3.47 0.92
N LYS A 310 -5.12 -4.79 1.10
CA LYS A 310 -4.08 -5.65 0.55
C LYS A 310 -4.25 -5.75 -0.97
N LEU A 311 -3.20 -5.35 -1.71
CA LEU A 311 -3.18 -5.34 -3.17
C LEU A 311 -2.52 -6.61 -3.73
N TYR A 312 -1.37 -6.98 -3.16
CA TYR A 312 -0.56 -8.11 -3.61
C TYR A 312 0.03 -8.86 -2.44
N GLU A 313 0.36 -10.11 -2.70
CA GLU A 313 1.04 -11.01 -1.80
C GLU A 313 1.97 -11.89 -2.62
N GLN A 314 3.21 -12.05 -2.18
CA GLN A 314 4.21 -12.85 -2.86
C GLN A 314 5.09 -13.57 -1.86
N GLU A 315 5.32 -14.87 -2.12
CA GLU A 315 6.37 -15.65 -1.48
C GLU A 315 7.74 -15.16 -1.94
N ILE A 316 8.70 -15.11 -1.02
CA ILE A 316 10.06 -14.68 -1.32
C ILE A 316 10.85 -15.87 -1.85
N SER A 317 11.60 -15.64 -2.90
CA SER A 317 12.49 -16.64 -3.48
C SER A 317 13.66 -16.99 -2.56
N GLU A 318 14.32 -18.14 -2.78
CA GLU A 318 15.45 -18.62 -1.98
C GLU A 318 16.63 -17.61 -1.92
N ASP A 319 16.73 -16.71 -2.89
CA ASP A 319 17.74 -15.64 -2.91
C ASP A 319 17.30 -14.37 -2.15
N GLY A 320 16.19 -14.42 -1.43
CA GLY A 320 15.68 -13.31 -0.62
C GLY A 320 14.99 -12.21 -1.41
N LYS A 321 14.80 -12.36 -2.73
CA LYS A 321 14.30 -11.30 -3.61
C LYS A 321 12.82 -11.41 -3.88
N PHE A 322 12.20 -10.24 -4.10
CA PHE A 322 10.83 -10.13 -4.54
C PHE A 322 10.66 -9.00 -5.55
N THR A 323 9.60 -9.08 -6.35
CA THR A 323 9.23 -8.06 -7.33
C THR A 323 7.73 -7.88 -7.33
N LEU A 324 7.27 -6.65 -7.01
CA LEU A 324 5.84 -6.32 -6.93
C LEU A 324 5.48 -5.26 -7.98
N PRO A 325 4.32 -5.41 -8.66
CA PRO A 325 3.80 -4.40 -9.55
C PRO A 325 3.27 -3.22 -8.72
N VAL A 326 3.68 -2.01 -9.11
CA VAL A 326 3.24 -0.77 -8.45
C VAL A 326 2.92 0.29 -9.49
N GLU A 327 2.02 1.20 -9.15
CA GLU A 327 1.74 2.38 -9.94
C GLU A 327 2.67 3.52 -9.52
N VAL A 328 2.90 4.47 -10.41
CA VAL A 328 3.69 5.67 -10.15
C VAL A 328 2.92 6.67 -9.27
N LEU A 329 3.64 7.51 -8.53
CA LEU A 329 3.08 8.56 -7.67
C LEU A 329 2.07 8.05 -6.63
N LYS A 330 2.22 6.81 -6.20
CA LYS A 330 1.41 6.20 -5.15
C LYS A 330 2.27 5.91 -3.92
N THR A 331 1.65 5.97 -2.76
CA THR A 331 2.26 5.51 -1.51
C THR A 331 1.71 4.14 -1.16
N TYR A 332 2.59 3.24 -0.77
CA TYR A 332 2.30 1.88 -0.38
C TYR A 332 2.94 1.57 0.95
N THR A 333 2.33 0.68 1.70
CA THR A 333 2.95 0.03 2.86
C THR A 333 3.34 -1.39 2.46
N ILE A 334 4.61 -1.73 2.60
CA ILE A 334 5.12 -3.08 2.41
C ILE A 334 5.25 -3.73 3.77
N LYS A 335 4.69 -4.93 3.91
CA LYS A 335 4.84 -5.76 5.10
C LYS A 335 5.60 -7.01 4.75
N TYR A 336 6.61 -7.31 5.55
CA TYR A 336 7.32 -8.57 5.49
C TYR A 336 6.96 -9.41 6.70
N ASN A 337 6.53 -10.64 6.47
CA ASN A 337 6.25 -11.65 7.48
C ASN A 337 7.25 -12.79 7.28
N ASN A 338 8.09 -12.99 8.29
CA ASN A 338 9.04 -14.08 8.29
C ASN A 338 8.35 -15.36 8.80
N TYR A 339 8.51 -16.49 8.12
CA TYR A 339 7.95 -17.76 8.58
C TYR A 339 8.61 -18.26 9.87
N CYS A 340 9.84 -17.86 10.10
CA CYS A 340 10.63 -18.26 11.28
C CYS A 340 10.36 -17.36 12.50
N LEU A 341 9.69 -16.23 12.30
CA LEU A 341 9.42 -15.23 13.34
C LEU A 341 7.93 -14.84 13.29
N PRO A 342 7.02 -15.72 13.69
CA PRO A 342 5.57 -15.52 13.48
C PRO A 342 4.99 -14.26 14.11
N ASN A 343 5.72 -13.63 15.03
CA ASN A 343 5.31 -12.39 15.69
C ASN A 343 6.09 -11.16 15.21
N THR A 344 6.94 -11.30 14.18
CA THR A 344 7.75 -10.20 13.66
C THR A 344 7.25 -9.80 12.29
N THR A 345 6.52 -8.69 12.23
CA THR A 345 6.16 -8.04 10.99
C THR A 345 7.01 -6.79 10.82
N LEU A 346 7.78 -6.71 9.76
CA LEU A 346 8.46 -5.48 9.38
C LEU A 346 7.59 -4.71 8.40
N GLU A 347 7.43 -3.41 8.64
CA GLU A 347 6.63 -2.53 7.79
C GLU A 347 7.49 -1.37 7.29
N GLN A 348 7.31 -1.02 6.02
CA GLN A 348 7.96 0.14 5.41
C GLN A 348 7.03 0.85 4.45
N ASP A 349 6.89 2.16 4.61
CA ASP A 349 6.18 2.99 3.67
C ASP A 349 7.11 3.42 2.53
N ILE A 350 6.61 3.34 1.31
CA ILE A 350 7.32 3.80 0.12
C ILE A 350 6.40 4.68 -0.72
N THR A 351 6.99 5.68 -1.36
CA THR A 351 6.29 6.48 -2.37
C THR A 351 7.01 6.28 -3.70
N THR A 352 6.27 5.81 -4.70
CA THR A 352 6.80 5.55 -6.02
C THR A 352 7.07 6.85 -6.76
N PRO A 353 8.28 7.04 -7.34
CA PRO A 353 8.61 8.25 -8.07
C PRO A 353 7.98 8.27 -9.46
N CYS A 354 7.94 9.46 -10.06
CA CYS A 354 7.71 9.64 -11.48
C CYS A 354 9.05 9.93 -12.18
N ASN A 355 9.36 9.16 -13.18
CA ASN A 355 10.53 9.40 -14.04
C ASN A 355 10.13 9.43 -15.52
N ASP A 356 10.66 10.41 -16.25
CA ASP A 356 10.28 10.72 -17.63
C ASP A 356 10.70 9.64 -18.66
N THR A 357 11.49 8.64 -18.32
CA THR A 357 12.26 7.95 -19.38
C THR A 357 12.50 6.45 -19.25
N SER A 358 12.19 5.79 -18.15
CA SER A 358 12.44 4.34 -18.02
C SER A 358 11.78 3.75 -16.76
N SER A 359 11.65 2.43 -16.72
CA SER A 359 11.31 1.72 -15.49
C SER A 359 12.29 2.09 -14.38
N VAL A 360 11.77 2.48 -13.24
CA VAL A 360 12.56 2.73 -12.03
C VAL A 360 12.44 1.50 -11.16
N LYS A 361 13.57 0.97 -10.76
CA LYS A 361 13.66 -0.07 -9.74
C LYS A 361 13.78 0.62 -8.39
N LEU A 362 12.80 0.44 -7.53
CA LEU A 362 12.87 0.84 -6.14
C LEU A 362 13.44 -0.33 -5.36
N GLN A 363 14.55 -0.10 -4.66
CA GLN A 363 15.15 -1.11 -3.81
C GLN A 363 14.64 -0.95 -2.39
N VAL A 364 14.05 -2.00 -1.83
CA VAL A 364 13.64 -2.08 -0.43
C VAL A 364 14.49 -3.18 0.22
N ILE A 365 15.16 -2.84 1.29
CA ILE A 365 15.96 -3.77 2.07
C ILE A 365 15.35 -3.86 3.45
N PHE A 366 14.87 -5.04 3.83
CA PHE A 366 14.50 -5.33 5.19
C PHE A 366 15.67 -6.02 5.87
N THR A 367 16.06 -5.51 7.02
CA THR A 367 17.07 -6.14 7.90
C THR A 367 16.41 -6.43 9.23
N LEU A 368 16.63 -7.63 9.76
CA LEU A 368 16.15 -7.95 11.09
C LEU A 368 16.94 -7.15 12.12
N PRO A 369 16.29 -6.63 13.17
CA PRO A 369 16.99 -5.99 14.27
C PRO A 369 17.94 -6.96 14.99
N GLU A 370 19.13 -6.47 15.38
CA GLU A 370 20.18 -7.28 16.05
C GLU A 370 19.74 -7.99 17.35
N GLU A 371 18.71 -7.47 18.04
CA GLU A 371 18.29 -7.96 19.36
C GLU A 371 17.10 -8.93 19.34
N GLN A 372 16.51 -9.22 18.19
CA GLN A 372 15.42 -10.19 18.16
C GLN A 372 16.01 -11.62 18.10
N ASN A 373 16.08 -12.27 19.27
CA ASN A 373 16.21 -13.71 19.31
C ASN A 373 15.15 -14.32 18.38
N MET A 374 15.60 -14.96 17.33
CA MET A 374 14.72 -15.54 16.29
C MET A 374 13.75 -16.59 16.86
N PHE A 375 13.93 -16.98 18.11
CA PHE A 375 13.20 -18.06 18.72
C PHE A 375 12.66 -17.66 20.08
N HIS A 376 11.34 -17.66 20.22
CA HIS A 376 10.68 -17.47 21.50
C HIS A 376 10.73 -18.73 22.33
N THR A 377 10.99 -18.58 23.62
CA THR A 377 10.75 -19.64 24.59
C THR A 377 9.30 -19.58 25.00
N GLU A 378 8.55 -20.64 24.77
CA GLU A 378 7.16 -20.76 25.21
C GLU A 378 7.06 -21.60 26.49
N GLU A 379 6.24 -21.15 27.43
CA GLU A 379 6.03 -21.83 28.72
C GLU A 379 4.57 -22.23 28.85
N PHE A 380 4.33 -23.51 29.15
CA PHE A 380 3.02 -24.10 29.34
C PHE A 380 2.91 -24.73 30.71
N VAL A 381 1.68 -24.84 31.20
CA VAL A 381 1.39 -25.46 32.49
C VAL A 381 0.35 -26.55 32.32
N VAL A 382 0.67 -27.77 32.75
CA VAL A 382 -0.29 -28.87 32.92
C VAL A 382 -0.71 -28.91 34.39
N PRO A 383 -1.90 -28.42 34.75
CA PRO A 383 -2.33 -28.26 36.14
C PRO A 383 -2.98 -29.52 36.71
N PHE A 384 -3.32 -29.46 37.99
CA PHE A 384 -4.30 -30.30 38.67
C PHE A 384 -4.00 -31.79 38.77
N PHE A 385 -2.75 -32.15 39.06
CA PHE A 385 -2.46 -33.53 39.44
C PHE A 385 -3.20 -33.89 40.74
N VAL A 386 -3.75 -35.10 40.79
CA VAL A 386 -4.40 -35.61 42.00
C VAL A 386 -3.37 -35.74 43.15
N THR A 387 -3.80 -35.47 44.36
CA THR A 387 -2.93 -35.59 45.56
C THR A 387 -2.28 -36.96 45.64
N GLY A 388 -0.94 -36.98 45.75
CA GLY A 388 -0.18 -38.21 45.84
C GLY A 388 -0.15 -39.07 44.56
N TYR A 389 -0.67 -38.53 43.45
CA TYR A 389 -0.68 -39.21 42.16
C TYR A 389 0.19 -38.49 41.11
N TYR A 390 0.72 -39.24 40.17
CA TYR A 390 1.80 -38.79 39.30
C TYR A 390 1.46 -38.81 37.79
N LYS A 391 0.33 -39.42 37.38
CA LYS A 391 -0.13 -39.36 35.98
C LYS A 391 -1.00 -38.14 35.76
N PRO A 392 -0.93 -37.49 34.57
CA PRO A 392 -1.86 -36.43 34.19
C PRO A 392 -3.31 -36.93 34.26
N ASN A 393 -4.17 -36.06 34.75
CA ASN A 393 -5.57 -36.38 35.00
C ASN A 393 -6.42 -36.03 33.74
N THR A 394 -6.19 -36.73 32.65
CA THR A 394 -6.92 -36.54 31.39
C THR A 394 -8.31 -37.20 31.45
N SER A 395 -9.21 -36.80 30.55
CA SER A 395 -10.55 -37.38 30.40
C SER A 395 -10.48 -38.90 30.14
N ASP A 396 -9.51 -39.33 29.37
CA ASP A 396 -9.30 -40.76 29.03
C ASP A 396 -8.76 -41.60 30.21
N ASN A 397 -8.20 -40.98 31.22
CA ASN A 397 -7.60 -41.64 32.34
C ASN A 397 -8.45 -41.64 33.62
N LEU A 398 -9.67 -41.10 33.58
CA LEU A 398 -10.53 -40.92 34.74
C LEU A 398 -10.94 -42.20 35.44
N ASP A 399 -11.31 -43.24 34.71
CA ASP A 399 -11.80 -44.49 35.29
C ASP A 399 -10.66 -45.33 35.85
N GLY A 400 -9.50 -45.34 35.22
CA GLY A 400 -8.28 -45.95 35.73
C GLY A 400 -7.78 -45.29 37.02
N LEU A 401 -7.91 -43.98 37.14
CA LEU A 401 -7.56 -43.19 38.30
C LEU A 401 -8.48 -43.48 39.48
N ARG A 402 -9.80 -43.53 39.27
CA ARG A 402 -10.79 -43.83 40.32
C ARG A 402 -10.54 -45.19 40.95
N MET A 403 -10.24 -46.20 40.17
CA MET A 403 -10.01 -47.56 40.67
C MET A 403 -8.65 -47.71 41.34
N LYS A 404 -7.58 -47.18 40.76
CA LYS A 404 -6.22 -47.25 41.32
C LYS A 404 -6.09 -46.43 42.60
N PHE A 405 -6.72 -45.28 42.66
CA PHE A 405 -6.72 -44.43 43.85
C PHE A 405 -7.43 -45.09 45.03
N ALA A 406 -8.58 -45.71 44.79
CA ALA A 406 -9.28 -46.49 45.83
C ALA A 406 -8.48 -47.68 46.34
N TYR A 407 -7.69 -48.36 45.49
CA TYR A 407 -6.99 -49.59 45.86
C TYR A 407 -5.63 -49.36 46.51
N ASN A 408 -4.92 -48.29 46.21
CA ASN A 408 -3.52 -48.13 46.60
C ASN A 408 -3.27 -47.16 47.77
N ILE A 409 -4.20 -46.25 48.04
CA ILE A 409 -4.16 -45.47 49.28
C ILE A 409 -4.68 -46.30 50.48
N ILE A 410 -5.36 -47.40 50.21
CA ILE A 410 -6.05 -48.24 51.17
C ILE A 410 -5.20 -49.45 51.59
N GLY A 411 -3.90 -49.36 51.64
CA GLY A 411 -3.17 -50.30 52.48
C GLY A 411 -3.58 -50.20 53.96
N VAL A 412 -4.56 -49.33 54.32
CA VAL A 412 -5.07 -49.13 55.67
C VAL A 412 -6.55 -48.66 55.63
N ALA A 413 -7.35 -49.53 56.02
CA ALA A 413 -8.59 -49.61 56.76
C ALA A 413 -9.57 -48.41 56.87
N ASP A 414 -9.62 -47.39 55.93
CA ASP A 414 -10.78 -46.50 55.90
C ASP A 414 -10.93 -45.83 54.52
N SER A 415 -11.66 -46.54 53.65
CA SER A 415 -11.93 -46.11 52.26
C SER A 415 -12.78 -44.85 52.13
N THR A 416 -13.37 -44.39 53.22
CA THR A 416 -14.33 -43.29 53.20
C THR A 416 -13.72 -41.90 53.38
N LYS A 417 -12.46 -41.82 53.80
CA LYS A 417 -11.81 -40.53 54.09
C LYS A 417 -11.02 -39.89 52.95
N TYR A 418 -10.87 -40.56 51.83
CA TYR A 418 -10.00 -40.08 50.74
C TYR A 418 -10.67 -39.85 49.41
N ILE A 419 -11.99 -39.87 49.34
CA ILE A 419 -12.72 -39.46 48.14
C ILE A 419 -13.06 -37.97 48.29
N GLU A 420 -12.06 -37.13 48.10
CA GLU A 420 -12.24 -35.67 48.20
C GLU A 420 -12.49 -34.99 46.85
N PHE A 421 -12.86 -35.72 45.81
CA PHE A 421 -13.30 -35.07 44.56
C PHE A 421 -14.77 -35.45 44.26
N PRO A 422 -15.73 -34.55 44.48
CA PRO A 422 -17.05 -34.74 43.96
C PRO A 422 -17.04 -34.69 42.42
N GLY A 423 -17.70 -35.67 41.79
CA GLY A 423 -17.68 -35.93 40.35
C GLY A 423 -17.76 -34.71 39.39
N PRO A 424 -18.52 -33.65 39.65
CA PRO A 424 -18.58 -32.51 38.74
C PRO A 424 -17.32 -31.67 38.66
N GLN A 425 -16.51 -31.59 39.72
CA GLN A 425 -15.25 -30.84 39.70
C GLN A 425 -14.14 -31.62 38.97
N TYR A 426 -14.24 -32.90 38.92
CA TYR A 426 -13.27 -33.75 38.28
C TYR A 426 -13.30 -33.62 36.77
N ASP A 427 -14.49 -33.58 36.19
CA ASP A 427 -14.69 -33.38 34.74
C ASP A 427 -14.18 -32.02 34.28
N VAL A 428 -14.32 -30.97 35.11
CA VAL A 428 -13.78 -29.63 34.81
C VAL A 428 -12.26 -29.63 34.84
N TYR A 429 -11.63 -30.30 35.81
CA TYR A 429 -10.16 -30.35 35.91
C TYR A 429 -9.57 -31.19 34.79
N SER A 430 -10.19 -32.31 34.42
CA SER A 430 -9.68 -33.13 33.32
C SER A 430 -9.76 -32.43 31.99
N ALA A 431 -10.82 -31.69 31.73
CA ALA A 431 -10.95 -30.84 30.52
C ALA A 431 -9.83 -29.78 30.45
N GLN A 432 -9.46 -29.17 31.59
CA GLN A 432 -8.35 -28.21 31.64
C GLN A 432 -6.97 -28.88 31.44
N VAL A 433 -6.80 -30.11 31.90
CA VAL A 433 -5.58 -30.88 31.64
C VAL A 433 -5.49 -31.26 30.16
N ASP A 434 -6.58 -31.75 29.59
CA ASP A 434 -6.64 -32.08 28.16
C ASP A 434 -6.33 -30.85 27.30
N GLU A 435 -6.97 -29.69 27.58
CA GLU A 435 -6.70 -28.43 26.89
C GLU A 435 -5.21 -28.00 27.03
N GLY A 436 -4.63 -28.17 28.23
CA GLY A 436 -3.22 -27.88 28.46
C GLY A 436 -2.29 -28.77 27.65
N ILE A 437 -2.57 -30.07 27.60
CA ILE A 437 -1.79 -31.03 26.79
C ILE A 437 -1.94 -30.76 25.30
N ASP A 438 -3.15 -30.54 24.83
CA ASP A 438 -3.41 -30.26 23.41
C ASP A 438 -2.72 -28.97 22.96
N ASN A 439 -2.73 -27.92 23.77
CA ASN A 439 -1.98 -26.70 23.53
C ASN A 439 -0.47 -26.93 23.40
N VAL A 440 0.10 -27.78 24.28
CA VAL A 440 1.52 -28.12 24.18
C VAL A 440 1.84 -28.86 22.88
N ILE A 441 1.01 -29.85 22.53
CA ILE A 441 1.17 -30.62 21.28
C ILE A 441 1.08 -29.73 20.07
N GLU A 442 0.05 -28.86 19.99
CA GLU A 442 -0.12 -27.91 18.88
C GLU A 442 1.12 -27.02 18.73
N ASN A 443 1.67 -26.53 19.85
CA ASN A 443 2.85 -25.67 19.79
C ASN A 443 4.13 -26.43 19.44
N ILE A 444 4.29 -27.68 19.85
CA ILE A 444 5.41 -28.54 19.43
C ILE A 444 5.33 -28.75 17.90
N LEU A 445 4.18 -29.16 17.38
CA LEU A 445 3.99 -29.40 15.94
C LEU A 445 4.20 -28.12 15.12
N LYS A 446 3.68 -27.00 15.58
CA LYS A 446 3.89 -25.70 14.95
C LYS A 446 5.37 -25.28 14.95
N THR A 447 6.08 -25.55 16.04
CA THR A 447 7.53 -25.30 16.12
C THR A 447 8.30 -26.20 15.15
N ILE A 448 7.92 -27.48 15.04
CA ILE A 448 8.48 -28.43 14.07
C ILE A 448 8.23 -27.95 12.63
N GLU A 449 7.00 -27.54 12.32
CA GLU A 449 6.64 -26.99 11.00
C GLU A 449 7.51 -25.78 10.65
N GLN A 450 7.67 -24.85 11.59
CA GLN A 450 8.55 -23.70 11.45
C GLN A 450 10.01 -24.08 11.19
N LEU A 451 10.51 -25.11 11.89
CA LEU A 451 11.89 -25.59 11.77
C LEU A 451 12.13 -26.57 10.62
N SER A 452 11.09 -27.18 10.08
CA SER A 452 11.14 -28.03 8.88
C SER A 452 11.00 -27.21 7.60
N GLY A 453 10.53 -25.96 7.72
CA GLY A 453 10.42 -25.04 6.60
C GLY A 453 11.78 -24.54 6.09
N PRO A 454 11.80 -23.83 4.98
CA PRO A 454 13.03 -23.34 4.34
C PRO A 454 13.82 -22.32 5.18
N CYS A 455 13.37 -22.03 6.39
CA CYS A 455 13.96 -21.04 7.29
C CYS A 455 15.18 -21.52 8.06
N THR A 456 15.49 -22.78 7.99
CA THR A 456 16.54 -23.34 8.83
C THR A 456 17.66 -23.91 8.00
N SER A 457 18.87 -23.55 8.36
CA SER A 457 20.10 -24.22 7.91
C SER A 457 20.14 -25.71 8.26
N GLY A 458 19.03 -26.31 8.69
CA GLY A 458 18.91 -27.71 9.11
C GLY A 458 19.61 -28.03 10.42
N LYS A 459 20.00 -27.05 11.24
CA LYS A 459 20.84 -27.23 12.42
C LYS A 459 20.15 -26.92 13.76
N ASN A 460 18.95 -26.36 13.76
CA ASN A 460 18.31 -25.95 15.02
C ASN A 460 17.55 -27.13 15.64
N ASP A 461 17.82 -27.42 16.88
CA ASP A 461 17.19 -28.48 17.66
C ASP A 461 16.17 -27.89 18.65
N ILE A 462 15.16 -28.66 19.00
CA ILE A 462 14.18 -28.28 20.01
C ILE A 462 14.59 -28.92 21.34
N THR A 463 14.60 -28.12 22.41
CA THR A 463 14.66 -28.68 23.78
C THR A 463 13.32 -28.46 24.45
N ILE A 464 12.71 -29.53 24.91
CA ILE A 464 11.47 -29.53 25.68
C ILE A 464 11.84 -29.91 27.13
N HIS A 465 11.78 -28.91 28.01
CA HIS A 465 12.09 -29.08 29.41
C HIS A 465 10.78 -29.20 30.21
N ILE A 466 10.64 -30.32 30.93
CA ILE A 466 9.45 -30.68 31.68
C ILE A 466 9.78 -30.68 33.17
N THR A 467 9.19 -29.75 33.92
CA THR A 467 9.45 -29.61 35.37
C THR A 467 8.20 -29.94 36.17
N GLY A 468 8.30 -31.00 36.99
CA GLY A 468 7.22 -31.41 37.86
C GLY A 468 7.31 -30.77 39.25
N TYR A 469 6.16 -30.56 39.87
CA TYR A 469 6.03 -30.00 41.21
C TYR A 469 5.05 -30.81 42.07
N ALA A 470 5.27 -30.80 43.39
CA ALA A 470 4.39 -31.35 44.39
C ALA A 470 3.89 -30.26 45.34
N ASP A 471 2.75 -30.49 45.99
CA ASP A 471 2.29 -29.61 47.08
C ASP A 471 3.02 -29.91 48.39
N PRO A 472 3.02 -28.99 49.36
CA PRO A 472 3.81 -29.16 50.60
C PRO A 472 3.22 -30.15 51.58
N ARG A 473 2.13 -30.84 51.27
CA ARG A 473 1.56 -31.86 52.16
C ARG A 473 2.46 -33.08 52.23
N MET A 474 2.71 -33.55 53.42
CA MET A 474 3.50 -34.74 53.63
C MET A 474 2.81 -35.97 53.07
N LEU A 475 3.54 -36.76 52.30
CA LEU A 475 3.10 -38.08 51.89
C LEU A 475 3.16 -39.02 53.08
N SER A 476 2.27 -40.02 53.10
CA SER A 476 2.32 -41.05 54.13
C SER A 476 3.62 -41.79 54.04
N GLU A 477 4.23 -42.15 55.21
CA GLU A 477 5.41 -43.00 55.30
C GLU A 477 5.23 -44.41 54.69
N PHE A 478 3.97 -44.80 54.45
CA PHE A 478 3.58 -46.04 53.77
C PHE A 478 3.36 -45.86 52.26
N SER A 479 3.42 -44.62 51.71
CA SER A 479 3.27 -44.40 50.31
C SER A 479 4.44 -45.02 49.53
N ARG A 480 4.10 -45.80 48.51
CA ARG A 480 5.07 -46.50 47.66
C ARG A 480 4.72 -46.34 46.21
N TYR A 481 5.74 -46.39 45.35
CA TYR A 481 5.52 -46.55 43.91
C TYR A 481 5.00 -47.99 43.67
N PHE A 482 3.95 -48.15 42.88
CA PHE A 482 3.23 -49.44 42.78
C PHE A 482 3.03 -49.94 41.34
N GLU A 483 3.43 -49.15 40.34
CA GLU A 483 3.42 -49.61 38.93
C GLU A 483 4.70 -50.39 38.61
N ASP A 484 4.87 -50.78 37.35
CA ASP A 484 6.04 -51.51 36.90
C ASP A 484 7.29 -50.63 37.03
N ASP A 485 8.44 -51.29 37.17
CA ASP A 485 9.72 -50.62 37.30
C ASP A 485 9.96 -49.69 36.09
N ILE A 486 10.49 -48.49 36.36
CA ILE A 486 10.95 -47.55 35.33
C ILE A 486 12.46 -47.64 35.32
N ASP A 487 13.00 -48.06 34.20
CA ASP A 487 14.43 -48.07 33.91
C ASP A 487 14.67 -47.36 32.61
N ASP A 488 14.90 -46.04 32.71
CA ASP A 488 15.02 -45.14 31.54
C ASP A 488 16.41 -44.50 31.57
N GLU A 489 17.29 -44.99 30.69
CA GLU A 489 18.68 -44.53 30.60
C GLU A 489 18.79 -43.09 30.06
N ASP A 490 17.87 -42.66 29.22
CA ASP A 490 17.88 -41.31 28.61
C ASP A 490 17.69 -40.23 29.67
N PHE A 491 16.92 -40.52 30.71
CA PHE A 491 16.69 -39.61 31.85
C PHE A 491 17.42 -40.00 33.11
N ALA A 492 18.23 -41.05 33.07
CA ALA A 492 18.89 -41.65 34.25
C ALA A 492 17.90 -41.95 35.39
N LEU A 493 16.71 -42.45 35.05
CA LEU A 493 15.64 -42.79 35.98
C LEU A 493 15.66 -44.28 36.25
N HIS A 494 15.85 -44.64 37.52
CA HIS A 494 15.76 -46.01 38.03
C HIS A 494 14.79 -46.06 39.20
N ILE A 495 13.54 -46.39 38.94
CA ILE A 495 12.47 -46.41 39.95
C ILE A 495 11.89 -47.80 40.01
N ASN A 496 11.94 -48.43 41.20
CA ASN A 496 11.45 -49.77 41.36
C ASN A 496 10.07 -49.79 42.05
N ARG A 497 9.27 -50.76 41.71
CA ARG A 497 8.04 -51.02 42.42
C ARG A 497 8.29 -51.24 43.87
N GLY A 498 7.69 -50.44 44.74
CA GLY A 498 7.88 -50.50 46.19
C GLY A 498 8.78 -49.40 46.74
N ASP A 499 9.40 -48.58 45.89
CA ASP A 499 10.18 -47.44 46.34
C ASP A 499 9.33 -46.46 47.15
N ILE A 500 9.94 -45.81 48.15
CA ILE A 500 9.26 -44.87 49.03
C ILE A 500 8.89 -43.61 48.21
N MET A 501 7.61 -43.24 48.20
CA MET A 501 7.14 -42.06 47.53
C MET A 501 7.50 -40.82 48.35
N THR A 502 8.44 -40.05 47.87
CA THR A 502 8.79 -38.72 48.39
C THR A 502 8.18 -37.63 47.49
N ASN A 503 8.15 -36.38 47.95
CA ASN A 503 7.72 -35.26 47.09
C ASN A 503 8.66 -35.06 45.90
N GLU A 504 9.94 -35.35 46.04
CA GLU A 504 10.92 -35.34 44.95
C GLU A 504 10.59 -36.41 43.91
N LEU A 505 10.44 -37.69 44.37
CA LEU A 505 10.06 -38.79 43.47
C LEU A 505 8.69 -38.51 42.81
N LEU A 506 7.72 -38.00 43.56
CA LEU A 506 6.38 -37.66 43.04
C LEU A 506 6.44 -36.58 41.96
N SER A 507 7.25 -35.55 42.17
CA SER A 507 7.42 -34.46 41.18
C SER A 507 8.14 -34.96 39.92
N THR A 508 9.16 -35.81 40.07
CA THR A 508 9.88 -36.46 38.96
C THR A 508 8.92 -37.34 38.14
N LEU A 509 8.14 -38.18 38.82
CA LEU A 509 7.15 -39.05 38.18
C LEU A 509 6.06 -38.25 37.43
N ARG A 510 5.67 -37.09 37.94
CA ARG A 510 4.74 -36.18 37.22
C ARG A 510 5.33 -35.68 35.92
N ALA A 511 6.57 -35.22 35.94
CA ALA A 511 7.27 -34.79 34.74
C ALA A 511 7.42 -35.94 33.74
N TYR A 512 7.86 -37.12 34.21
CA TYR A 512 8.05 -38.28 33.36
C TYR A 512 6.74 -38.78 32.73
N ASN A 513 5.67 -38.93 33.50
CA ASN A 513 4.38 -39.36 32.93
C ASN A 513 3.74 -38.32 32.01
N THR A 514 4.06 -37.03 32.18
CA THR A 514 3.66 -36.01 31.23
C THR A 514 4.44 -36.18 29.93
N TYR A 515 5.74 -36.42 29.97
CA TYR A 515 6.54 -36.76 28.80
C TYR A 515 5.98 -37.97 28.04
N VAL A 516 5.72 -39.08 28.74
CA VAL A 516 5.18 -40.31 28.14
C VAL A 516 3.83 -40.05 27.45
N LEU A 517 2.97 -39.24 28.07
CA LEU A 517 1.69 -38.84 27.48
C LEU A 517 1.86 -37.97 26.24
N LEU A 518 2.73 -36.97 26.29
CA LEU A 518 3.03 -36.13 25.14
C LEU A 518 3.59 -36.93 23.98
N LEU A 519 4.57 -37.81 24.28
CA LEU A 519 5.19 -38.68 23.28
C LEU A 519 4.15 -39.56 22.60
N SER A 520 3.30 -40.24 23.39
CA SER A 520 2.25 -41.14 22.85
C SER A 520 1.25 -40.43 21.93
N LYS A 521 0.97 -39.12 22.15
CA LYS A 521 0.08 -38.33 21.31
C LYS A 521 0.80 -37.77 20.09
N LEU A 522 2.11 -37.55 20.16
CA LEU A 522 2.92 -37.01 19.05
C LEU A 522 3.36 -38.10 18.06
N GLU A 523 3.48 -39.34 18.49
CA GLU A 523 3.92 -40.50 17.66
C GLU A 523 3.02 -40.74 16.43
N ASP A 524 1.78 -40.32 16.47
CA ASP A 524 0.84 -40.43 15.35
C ASP A 524 1.05 -39.33 14.25
N SER A 525 1.88 -38.28 14.53
CA SER A 525 2.17 -37.21 13.59
C SER A 525 3.39 -37.53 12.71
N GLU A 526 3.21 -37.42 11.40
CA GLU A 526 4.29 -37.60 10.42
C GLU A 526 5.37 -36.52 10.57
N GLU A 527 4.95 -35.28 10.86
CA GLU A 527 5.86 -34.14 11.09
C GLU A 527 6.77 -34.42 12.29
N PHE A 528 6.22 -34.94 13.39
CA PHE A 528 6.99 -35.29 14.57
C PHE A 528 7.96 -36.44 14.31
N GLN A 529 7.52 -37.51 13.64
CA GLN A 529 8.37 -38.67 13.30
C GLN A 529 9.60 -38.26 12.49
N ASN A 530 9.42 -37.34 11.55
CA ASN A 530 10.50 -36.82 10.70
C ASN A 530 11.48 -35.90 11.46
N PHE A 531 11.09 -35.37 12.61
CA PHE A 531 11.86 -34.37 13.36
C PHE A 531 12.35 -34.88 14.73
N GLN A 532 11.90 -36.04 15.19
CA GLN A 532 12.10 -36.53 16.54
C GLN A 532 13.59 -36.61 16.97
N ASP A 533 14.51 -36.97 16.07
CA ASP A 533 15.95 -37.05 16.36
C ASP A 533 16.58 -35.66 16.67
N ARG A 534 15.84 -34.59 16.46
CA ARG A 534 16.22 -33.19 16.72
C ARG A 534 15.48 -32.61 17.93
N ILE A 535 14.75 -33.44 18.67
CA ILE A 535 14.04 -33.03 19.87
C ILE A 535 14.77 -33.61 21.08
N LYS A 536 15.29 -32.74 21.93
CA LYS A 536 15.86 -33.11 23.21
C LYS A 536 14.81 -32.94 24.30
N TRP A 537 14.52 -34.01 25.01
CA TRP A 537 13.66 -33.98 26.17
C TRP A 537 14.49 -33.87 27.44
N GLU A 538 14.09 -33.00 28.37
CA GLU A 538 14.71 -32.84 29.68
C GLU A 538 13.62 -32.90 30.76
N ILE A 539 13.82 -33.74 31.76
CA ILE A 539 12.85 -33.98 32.82
C ILE A 539 13.48 -33.62 34.16
N GLU A 540 12.78 -32.83 34.97
CA GLU A 540 13.23 -32.42 36.29
C GLU A 540 12.08 -32.48 37.30
N GLY A 541 12.32 -33.08 38.46
CA GLY A 541 11.46 -33.00 39.64
C GLY A 541 11.98 -31.97 40.62
N LYS A 542 11.21 -30.90 40.87
CA LYS A 542 11.56 -29.83 41.81
C LYS A 542 11.08 -30.07 43.25
N GLY A 543 10.45 -31.21 43.52
CA GLY A 543 9.87 -31.45 44.82
C GLY A 543 8.72 -30.47 45.13
N ILE A 544 8.76 -29.84 46.29
CA ILE A 544 7.70 -28.93 46.74
C ILE A 544 7.82 -27.58 46.04
N ASP A 545 6.69 -27.12 45.48
CA ASP A 545 6.60 -25.75 44.98
C ASP A 545 6.48 -24.76 46.14
N GLU A 546 7.50 -23.93 46.31
CA GLU A 546 7.59 -22.95 47.39
C GLU A 546 6.87 -21.61 47.10
N LYS A 547 6.21 -21.45 45.94
CA LYS A 547 5.50 -20.21 45.59
C LYS A 547 4.33 -19.96 46.56
N PRO A 548 4.39 -18.89 47.41
CA PRO A 548 3.45 -18.71 48.53
C PRO A 548 2.02 -18.40 48.08
N ASP A 549 1.85 -17.85 46.88
CA ASP A 549 0.56 -17.32 46.39
C ASP A 549 -0.28 -18.39 45.65
N LEU A 550 0.22 -19.60 45.49
CA LEU A 550 -0.50 -20.68 44.81
C LEU A 550 -1.26 -21.56 45.81
N SER A 551 -2.49 -21.96 45.47
CA SER A 551 -3.23 -22.98 46.20
C SER A 551 -2.50 -24.35 46.08
N ASN A 552 -2.78 -25.27 46.98
CA ASN A 552 -2.19 -26.61 46.93
C ASN A 552 -2.55 -27.34 45.62
N GLU A 553 -3.75 -27.08 45.08
CA GLU A 553 -4.18 -27.65 43.81
C GLU A 553 -3.31 -27.13 42.67
N MET A 554 -3.01 -25.83 42.63
CA MET A 554 -2.19 -25.19 41.61
C MET A 554 -0.70 -25.51 41.74
N ARG A 555 -0.23 -25.94 42.92
CA ARG A 555 1.15 -26.39 43.13
C ARG A 555 1.37 -27.81 42.58
N ARG A 556 0.31 -28.57 42.37
CA ARG A 556 0.38 -29.91 41.75
C ARG A 556 0.29 -29.76 40.24
N ARG A 557 1.38 -29.39 39.62
CA ARG A 557 1.45 -29.10 38.18
C ARG A 557 2.76 -29.57 37.58
N VAL A 558 2.79 -29.49 36.27
CA VAL A 558 4.01 -29.62 35.47
C VAL A 558 4.12 -28.35 34.62
N ASP A 559 5.27 -27.71 34.69
CA ASP A 559 5.63 -26.60 33.82
C ASP A 559 6.43 -27.17 32.63
N ILE A 560 6.05 -26.79 31.40
CA ILE A 560 6.68 -27.23 30.16
C ILE A 560 7.24 -26.02 29.46
N LYS A 561 8.51 -26.09 29.09
CA LYS A 561 9.21 -25.01 28.40
C LYS A 561 9.77 -25.55 27.09
N ILE A 562 9.31 -24.96 25.98
CA ILE A 562 9.81 -25.29 24.66
C ILE A 562 10.82 -24.22 24.27
N SER A 563 12.04 -24.60 23.93
CA SER A 563 13.11 -23.72 23.51
C SER A 563 13.80 -24.27 22.27
N ILE A 564 14.25 -23.38 21.40
CA ILE A 564 14.97 -23.74 20.19
C ILE A 564 16.45 -23.43 20.42
N ASN A 565 17.30 -24.39 20.14
CA ASN A 565 18.75 -24.28 20.27
C ASN A 565 19.35 -23.97 18.91
N LYS A 566 20.31 -23.02 18.87
CA LYS A 566 21.06 -22.63 17.65
C LYS A 566 22.11 -23.69 17.31
#